data_06893731186b2e09da48699bcb144ae5
#
_entry.id   06893731186b2e09da48699bcb144ae5
#
_cell.length_a   1.000
_cell.length_b   1.000
_cell.length_c   1.000
_cell.angle_alpha   90.00
_cell.angle_beta   90.00
_cell.angle_gamma   90.00
#
_symmetry.space_group_name_H-M   'P 1'
#
loop_
_entity.id
_entity.type
_entity.pdbx_description
1 polymer ?
#
loop_
_entity_poly.entity_id
_entity_poly.type
_entity_poly.pdbx_seq_one_letter_code
_entity_poly.pdbx_strand_id
1 'polypeptide(L)'
;MEVLTMKMPSKHRIAFLREQYPAGTRVALVAMDDAQAPPVGTKGTVLAVDDIGSLIMRWDNGSGLNVVLDGGDRVCKLDEVDE
;
A
#
# COMPACT_ATOMS: atom_id res chain seq x y z
N MET A 1 14.58 30.05 -1.94
CA MET A 1 13.55 29.67 -1.15
C MET A 1 12.91 28.36 -1.50
N GLU A 2 12.68 27.64 -0.51
CA GLU A 2 12.22 26.36 -0.70
C GLU A 2 10.76 26.31 -0.79
N VAL A 3 10.24 25.73 -1.77
CA VAL A 3 8.83 25.61 -1.90
C VAL A 3 8.46 24.22 -1.49
N LEU A 4 7.62 24.11 -0.51
CA LEU A 4 7.17 22.83 -0.13
C LEU A 4 6.06 22.45 -1.02
N THR A 5 6.33 21.58 -1.92
CA THR A 5 5.30 21.09 -2.75
C THR A 5 5.07 19.66 -2.45
N MET A 6 3.86 19.24 -2.63
CA MET A 6 3.60 17.85 -2.57
C MET A 6 4.28 17.23 -3.71
N LYS A 7 5.13 16.30 -3.42
CA LYS A 7 5.78 15.61 -4.47
C LYS A 7 4.89 14.54 -4.96
N MET A 8 4.54 14.63 -6.21
CA MET A 8 3.83 13.54 -6.85
C MET A 8 4.85 12.48 -7.24
N PRO A 9 4.56 11.22 -7.08
CA PRO A 9 5.47 10.19 -7.51
C PRO A 9 5.70 10.28 -9.00
N SER A 10 6.90 9.95 -9.43
CA SER A 10 7.21 9.94 -10.84
C SER A 10 6.51 8.76 -11.52
N LYS A 11 6.42 8.83 -12.82
CA LYS A 11 5.88 7.70 -13.57
C LYS A 11 6.68 6.44 -13.34
N HIS A 12 7.98 6.57 -13.17
CA HIS A 12 8.81 5.41 -12.88
C HIS A 12 8.48 4.81 -11.53
N ARG A 13 8.20 5.65 -10.55
CA ARG A 13 7.84 5.16 -9.23
C ARG A 13 6.51 4.42 -9.28
N ILE A 14 5.53 4.98 -9.99
CA ILE A 14 4.23 4.34 -10.12
C ILE A 14 4.37 3.00 -10.84
N ALA A 15 5.14 2.97 -11.91
CA ALA A 15 5.36 1.74 -12.65
C ALA A 15 6.02 0.68 -11.76
N PHE A 16 7.00 1.11 -10.96
CA PHE A 16 7.66 0.22 -10.04
C PHE A 16 6.67 -0.36 -9.02
N LEU A 17 5.82 0.50 -8.46
CA LEU A 17 4.85 0.05 -7.49
C LEU A 17 3.85 -0.92 -8.11
N ARG A 18 3.41 -0.64 -9.33
CA ARG A 18 2.48 -1.53 -10.00
C ARG A 18 3.11 -2.87 -10.30
N GLU A 19 4.42 -2.87 -10.52
CA GLU A 19 5.11 -4.11 -10.76
C GLU A 19 5.30 -4.91 -9.48
N GLN A 20 5.57 -4.20 -8.38
CA GLN A 20 5.81 -4.85 -7.10
C GLN A 20 4.51 -5.30 -6.45
N TYR A 21 3.41 -4.58 -6.71
CA TYR A 21 2.13 -4.86 -6.07
C TYR A 21 1.02 -4.95 -7.11
N PRO A 22 1.10 -5.97 -7.98
CA PRO A 22 0.00 -6.13 -8.93
C PRO A 22 -1.30 -6.50 -8.22
N ALA A 23 -2.40 -6.30 -8.90
CA ALA A 23 -3.69 -6.64 -8.34
C ALA A 23 -3.70 -8.09 -7.89
N GLY A 24 -4.23 -8.32 -6.72
CA GLY A 24 -4.25 -9.66 -6.14
C GLY A 24 -3.11 -9.96 -5.20
N THR A 25 -2.13 -9.07 -5.08
CA THR A 25 -1.02 -9.27 -4.16
C THR A 25 -1.54 -9.30 -2.74
N ARG A 26 -1.14 -10.30 -1.98
CA ARG A 26 -1.53 -10.39 -0.58
C ARG A 26 -0.44 -9.82 0.29
N VAL A 27 -0.84 -9.05 1.28
CA VAL A 27 0.10 -8.40 2.19
C VAL A 27 -0.45 -8.45 3.60
N ALA A 28 0.43 -8.21 4.56
CA ALA A 28 0.03 -8.02 5.95
C ALA A 28 0.46 -6.63 6.37
N LEU A 29 -0.35 -5.97 7.18
CA LEU A 29 -0.04 -4.63 7.64
C LEU A 29 1.07 -4.68 8.67
N VAL A 30 2.08 -3.86 8.47
CA VAL A 30 3.20 -3.73 9.39
C VAL A 30 3.10 -2.45 10.19
N ALA A 31 2.78 -1.34 9.54
CA ALA A 31 2.68 -0.07 10.24
C ALA A 31 1.78 0.89 9.47
N MET A 32 0.94 1.59 10.19
CA MET A 32 0.10 2.62 9.60
C MET A 32 -0.31 3.54 10.73
N ASP A 33 0.07 4.80 10.62
CA ASP A 33 -0.20 5.77 11.67
C ASP A 33 -1.52 6.46 11.38
N ASP A 34 -2.60 5.77 11.65
CA ASP A 34 -3.93 6.27 11.37
C ASP A 34 -4.84 5.68 12.44
N ALA A 35 -5.69 6.50 12.99
CA ALA A 35 -6.57 6.06 14.07
C ALA A 35 -7.50 4.95 13.62
N GLN A 36 -7.76 4.85 12.33
CA GLN A 36 -8.66 3.83 11.82
C GLN A 36 -7.94 2.70 11.13
N ALA A 37 -6.64 2.60 11.34
CA ALA A 37 -5.87 1.54 10.72
C ALA A 37 -6.32 0.18 11.23
N PRO A 38 -6.32 -0.83 10.37
CA PRO A 38 -6.53 -2.18 10.87
C PRO A 38 -5.41 -2.54 11.83
N PRO A 39 -5.62 -3.52 12.68
CA PRO A 39 -4.52 -3.96 13.56
C PRO A 39 -3.33 -4.44 12.76
N VAL A 40 -2.14 -4.22 13.29
CA VAL A 40 -0.93 -4.74 12.67
C VAL A 40 -1.07 -6.25 12.52
N GLY A 41 -0.66 -6.74 11.40
CA GLY A 41 -0.80 -8.17 11.08
C GLY A 41 -2.06 -8.49 10.29
N THR A 42 -2.98 -7.55 10.16
CA THR A 42 -4.17 -7.78 9.34
C THR A 42 -3.73 -8.01 7.90
N LYS A 43 -4.30 -9.02 7.29
CA LYS A 43 -3.97 -9.34 5.90
C LYS A 43 -4.94 -8.66 4.98
N GLY A 44 -4.48 -8.38 3.79
CA GLY A 44 -5.32 -7.74 2.80
C GLY A 44 -4.84 -8.02 1.40
N THR A 45 -5.64 -7.59 0.45
CA THR A 45 -5.36 -7.77 -0.97
C THR A 45 -5.21 -6.41 -1.63
N VAL A 46 -4.15 -6.26 -2.40
CA VAL A 46 -3.97 -5.06 -3.21
C VAL A 46 -4.89 -5.18 -4.40
N LEU A 47 -5.73 -4.19 -4.62
CA LEU A 47 -6.62 -4.17 -5.76
C LEU A 47 -6.00 -3.44 -6.94
N ALA A 48 -5.22 -2.41 -6.66
CA ALA A 48 -4.60 -1.60 -7.70
C ALA A 48 -3.64 -0.63 -7.05
N VAL A 49 -2.81 0.01 -7.86
CA VAL A 49 -2.01 1.15 -7.42
C VAL A 49 -2.54 2.34 -8.21
N ASP A 50 -2.93 3.38 -7.51
CA ASP A 50 -3.51 4.53 -8.19
C ASP A 50 -2.42 5.47 -8.71
N ASP A 51 -2.84 6.57 -9.32
CA ASP A 51 -1.90 7.46 -9.98
C ASP A 51 -1.03 8.28 -9.03
N ILE A 52 -1.35 8.27 -7.77
CA ILE A 52 -0.51 8.96 -6.80
C ILE A 52 0.27 7.96 -5.95
N GLY A 53 0.27 6.71 -6.33
CA GLY A 53 1.11 5.71 -5.67
C GLY A 53 0.52 5.08 -4.44
N SER A 54 -0.78 5.23 -4.23
CA SER A 54 -1.41 4.54 -3.11
C SER A 54 -1.80 3.14 -3.52
N LEU A 55 -1.65 2.21 -2.61
CA LEU A 55 -2.15 0.87 -2.82
C LEU A 55 -3.61 0.86 -2.42
N ILE A 56 -4.47 0.59 -3.37
CA ILE A 56 -5.90 0.49 -3.10
C ILE A 56 -6.13 -0.88 -2.51
N MET A 57 -6.69 -0.92 -1.31
CA MET A 57 -6.70 -2.14 -0.53
C MET A 57 -8.08 -2.65 -0.24
N ARG A 58 -8.16 -3.95 -0.06
CA ARG A 58 -9.28 -4.58 0.58
C ARG A 58 -8.71 -5.41 1.70
N TRP A 59 -8.91 -4.96 2.93
CA TRP A 59 -8.40 -5.68 4.09
C TRP A 59 -9.39 -6.75 4.49
N ASP A 60 -8.87 -7.87 4.98
CA ASP A 60 -9.72 -9.00 5.32
C ASP A 60 -10.67 -8.70 6.47
N ASN A 61 -10.39 -7.67 7.26
CA ASN A 61 -11.27 -7.28 8.35
C ASN A 61 -12.36 -6.30 7.91
N GLY A 62 -12.47 -6.03 6.61
CA GLY A 62 -13.49 -5.16 6.08
C GLY A 62 -13.08 -3.71 5.90
N SER A 63 -11.89 -3.34 6.38
CA SER A 63 -11.41 -1.98 6.19
C SER A 63 -11.05 -1.74 4.74
N GLY A 64 -11.24 -0.54 4.27
CA GLY A 64 -10.83 -0.15 2.93
C GLY A 64 -9.77 0.92 2.93
N LEU A 65 -9.05 1.11 4.04
CA LEU A 65 -8.02 2.12 4.07
C LEU A 65 -6.89 1.77 3.12
N ASN A 66 -6.51 2.72 2.30
CA ASN A 66 -5.43 2.52 1.35
C ASN A 66 -4.08 2.68 2.04
N VAL A 67 -3.05 2.15 1.40
CA VAL A 67 -1.70 2.20 1.94
C VAL A 67 -0.90 3.22 1.15
N VAL A 68 -0.24 4.12 1.85
CA VAL A 68 0.60 5.14 1.22
C VAL A 68 2.03 4.88 1.66
N LEU A 69 2.75 4.11 0.86
CA LEU A 69 4.10 3.71 1.23
C LEU A 69 5.03 4.91 1.38
N ASP A 70 4.87 5.89 0.51
CA ASP A 70 5.71 7.08 0.59
C ASP A 70 5.33 7.96 1.77
N GLY A 71 4.22 7.68 2.41
CA GLY A 71 3.80 8.38 3.60
C GLY A 71 4.15 7.67 4.88
N GLY A 72 4.88 6.58 4.78
CA GLY A 72 5.34 5.88 5.97
C GLY A 72 4.57 4.62 6.32
N ASP A 73 3.50 4.32 5.59
CA ASP A 73 2.80 3.08 5.82
C ASP A 73 3.66 1.92 5.34
N ARG A 74 3.57 0.80 6.00
CA ARG A 74 4.38 -0.35 5.63
C ARG A 74 3.57 -1.61 5.61
N VAL A 75 3.80 -2.42 4.59
CA VAL A 75 3.18 -3.72 4.48
C VAL A 75 4.26 -4.72 4.12
N CYS A 76 3.96 -5.97 4.36
CA CYS A 76 4.85 -7.06 4.06
C CYS A 76 4.12 -7.98 3.10
N LYS A 77 4.73 -8.29 1.97
CA LYS A 77 4.12 -9.21 1.04
C LYS A 77 4.10 -10.60 1.63
N LEU A 78 3.01 -11.29 1.41
CA LEU A 78 2.90 -12.65 1.88
C LEU A 78 3.33 -13.56 0.75
N ASP A 79 4.21 -14.50 1.07
CA ASP A 79 4.64 -15.44 0.08
C ASP A 79 3.51 -16.38 -0.21
N GLU A 80 3.32 -16.65 -1.47
CA GLU A 80 2.34 -17.59 -1.85
C GLU A 80 2.96 -18.90 -1.79
N VAL A 81 2.95 -19.48 -0.69
CA VAL A 81 3.55 -20.78 -0.58
C VAL A 81 2.56 -21.77 -1.04
N ASP A 82 2.90 -22.47 -2.03
CA ASP A 82 2.01 -23.45 -2.46
C ASP A 82 2.23 -24.64 -1.72
N GLU A 83 1.31 -25.04 -1.05
CA GLU A 83 1.53 -26.19 -0.31
C GLU A 83 0.94 -27.29 -0.88
#